data_ef3de1b1c4677a8bdbd61127943e768d
#
_entry.id   ef3de1b1c4677a8bdbd61127943e768d
#
_cell.length_a   1.000
_cell.length_b   1.000
_cell.length_c   1.000
_cell.angle_alpha   90.00
_cell.angle_beta   90.00
_cell.angle_gamma   90.00
#
_symmetry.space_group_name_H-M   'P 1'
#
loop_
_entity.id
_entity.type
_entity.pdbx_description
1 polymer ?
#
loop_
_entity_poly.entity_id
_entity_poly.type
_entity_poly.pdbx_seq_one_letter_code
_entity_poly.pdbx_strand_id
1 'polypeptide(L)'
;NSMCKCRKNVYKEWFDEHFEIMLARQVMQMEYQDIEKAKMQNRLAKARDGISWYSGGAIGILDAIYNMADNIFILGTVSFVIIFSCPALVPVQLISIALILFFNSRINGLKLEAFKHLSSLNRICQYIFYQLSDVKYGKEIRLYDSAHMMEEKSIQYEDKIINDWQRLGDKQFKNGVVIDIINTLRDGVTYFYIGYLALKRIITVGEFSMLTASATTLYQSLSGMASGMQEITKKCSYAYWFICFLENSRRQ
;
A
#
# COMPACT_ATOMS: atom_id res chain seq x y z
N ASN A 1 16.49 -7.00 18.79
CA ASN A 1 15.72 -6.59 17.59
C ASN A 1 15.75 -7.62 16.45
N SER A 2 16.87 -8.30 16.18
CA SER A 2 16.98 -9.31 15.11
C SER A 2 16.15 -10.57 15.42
N MET A 3 16.16 -11.07 16.64
CA MET A 3 15.40 -12.25 17.06
C MET A 3 13.87 -12.05 16.95
N CYS A 4 13.37 -10.87 17.32
CA CYS A 4 11.94 -10.55 17.18
C CYS A 4 11.50 -10.50 15.71
N LYS A 5 12.34 -9.94 14.83
CA LYS A 5 12.07 -9.93 13.38
C LYS A 5 12.05 -11.34 12.78
N CYS A 6 12.98 -12.19 13.19
CA CYS A 6 13.03 -13.57 12.73
C CYS A 6 11.80 -14.38 13.17
N ARG A 7 11.40 -14.28 14.44
CA ARG A 7 10.16 -14.91 14.93
C ARG A 7 8.92 -14.40 14.23
N LYS A 8 8.83 -13.09 14.00
CA LYS A 8 7.73 -12.48 13.25
C LYS A 8 7.60 -13.05 11.84
N ASN A 9 8.72 -13.24 11.12
CA ASN A 9 8.71 -13.82 9.78
C ASN A 9 8.26 -15.29 9.79
N VAL A 10 8.72 -16.09 10.77
CA VAL A 10 8.26 -17.49 10.91
C VAL A 10 6.76 -17.57 11.17
N TYR A 11 6.21 -16.70 12.03
CA TYR A 11 4.77 -16.65 12.26
C TYR A 11 4.01 -16.19 11.01
N LYS A 12 4.57 -15.30 10.20
CA LYS A 12 3.97 -14.89 8.92
C LYS A 12 3.79 -16.07 7.98
N GLU A 13 4.85 -16.81 7.71
CA GLU A 13 4.80 -18.00 6.84
C GLU A 13 3.79 -19.03 7.36
N TRP A 14 3.81 -19.29 8.67
CA TRP A 14 2.87 -20.23 9.27
C TRP A 14 1.40 -19.82 9.11
N PHE A 15 1.10 -18.53 9.24
CA PHE A 15 -0.25 -17.99 9.04
C PHE A 15 -0.66 -18.04 7.56
N ASP A 16 0.22 -17.67 6.64
CA ASP A 16 -0.07 -17.68 5.22
C ASP A 16 -0.37 -19.11 4.73
N GLU A 17 0.44 -20.10 5.12
CA GLU A 17 0.16 -21.51 4.86
C GLU A 17 -1.17 -21.97 5.45
N HIS A 18 -1.50 -21.56 6.68
CA HIS A 18 -2.74 -21.96 7.32
C HIS A 18 -3.98 -21.41 6.59
N PHE A 19 -3.92 -20.16 6.12
CA PHE A 19 -4.98 -19.57 5.32
C PHE A 19 -5.12 -20.22 3.95
N GLU A 20 -4.03 -20.58 3.29
CA GLU A 20 -4.07 -21.33 2.03
C GLU A 20 -4.71 -22.71 2.21
N ILE A 21 -4.38 -23.43 3.29
CA ILE A 21 -5.00 -24.72 3.62
C ILE A 21 -6.51 -24.55 3.88
N MET A 22 -6.93 -23.49 4.59
CA MET A 22 -8.34 -23.20 4.82
C MET A 22 -9.08 -22.96 3.49
N LEU A 23 -8.46 -22.18 2.58
CA LEU A 23 -9.05 -21.92 1.26
C LEU A 23 -9.14 -23.19 0.44
N ALA A 24 -8.07 -23.99 0.40
CA ALA A 24 -8.06 -25.27 -0.33
C ALA A 24 -9.10 -26.23 0.20
N ARG A 25 -9.22 -26.36 1.53
CA ARG A 25 -10.26 -27.19 2.17
C ARG A 25 -11.66 -26.75 1.78
N GLN A 26 -11.90 -25.43 1.74
CA GLN A 26 -13.20 -24.88 1.37
C GLN A 26 -13.53 -25.15 -0.09
N VAL A 27 -12.59 -25.01 -1.01
CA VAL A 27 -12.75 -25.32 -2.43
C VAL A 27 -13.06 -26.80 -2.63
N MET A 28 -12.41 -27.70 -1.88
CA MET A 28 -12.65 -29.13 -1.96
C MET A 28 -14.04 -29.57 -1.42
N GLN A 29 -14.68 -28.75 -0.60
CA GLN A 29 -16.02 -28.99 -0.07
C GLN A 29 -17.13 -28.48 -0.97
N MET A 30 -16.81 -27.69 -2.00
CA MET A 30 -17.79 -27.13 -2.94
C MET A 30 -18.13 -28.13 -4.04
N GLU A 31 -19.36 -28.02 -4.56
CA GLU A 31 -19.76 -28.79 -5.74
C GLU A 31 -18.94 -28.37 -6.97
N TYR A 32 -18.52 -29.36 -7.76
CA TYR A 32 -17.69 -29.13 -8.95
C TYR A 32 -18.33 -28.16 -9.96
N GLN A 33 -19.66 -28.26 -10.14
CA GLN A 33 -20.40 -27.37 -11.01
C GLN A 33 -20.37 -25.90 -10.61
N ASP A 34 -20.25 -25.62 -9.30
CA ASP A 34 -20.17 -24.25 -8.81
C ASP A 34 -18.76 -23.68 -8.96
N ILE A 35 -17.74 -24.52 -8.84
CA ILE A 35 -16.34 -24.11 -9.03
C ILE A 35 -16.07 -23.69 -10.48
N GLU A 36 -16.70 -24.33 -11.47
CA GLU A 36 -16.54 -23.99 -12.91
C GLU A 36 -17.18 -22.65 -13.29
N LYS A 37 -18.12 -22.14 -12.51
CA LYS A 37 -18.74 -20.85 -12.81
C LYS A 37 -17.73 -19.71 -12.79
N ALA A 38 -17.65 -18.94 -13.88
CA ALA A 38 -16.72 -17.82 -14.00
C ALA A 38 -16.82 -16.82 -12.84
N LYS A 39 -18.02 -16.65 -12.26
CA LYS A 39 -18.25 -15.79 -11.10
C LYS A 39 -17.56 -16.34 -9.85
N MET A 40 -17.54 -17.66 -9.66
CA MET A 40 -16.90 -18.32 -8.52
C MET A 40 -15.38 -18.32 -8.68
N GLN A 41 -14.88 -18.58 -9.86
CA GLN A 41 -13.45 -18.46 -10.19
C GLN A 41 -12.91 -17.06 -9.91
N ASN A 42 -13.67 -16.01 -10.27
CA ASN A 42 -13.31 -14.64 -9.96
C ASN A 42 -13.31 -14.33 -8.43
N ARG A 43 -14.24 -14.95 -7.69
CA ARG A 43 -14.27 -14.81 -6.22
C ARG A 43 -13.11 -15.53 -5.56
N LEU A 44 -12.79 -16.74 -6.03
CA LEU A 44 -11.65 -17.52 -5.57
C LEU A 44 -10.33 -16.78 -5.85
N ALA A 45 -10.17 -16.22 -7.04
CA ALA A 45 -8.99 -15.41 -7.36
C ALA A 45 -8.85 -14.22 -6.41
N LYS A 46 -9.93 -13.47 -6.15
CA LYS A 46 -9.92 -12.35 -5.20
C LYS A 46 -9.63 -12.79 -3.76
N ALA A 47 -10.14 -13.94 -3.34
CA ALA A 47 -9.87 -14.49 -2.02
C ALA A 47 -8.41 -14.93 -1.89
N ARG A 48 -7.83 -15.54 -2.94
CA ARG A 48 -6.42 -15.91 -3.00
C ARG A 48 -5.50 -14.70 -3.02
N ASP A 49 -5.84 -13.66 -3.78
CA ASP A 49 -5.12 -12.38 -3.78
C ASP A 49 -5.13 -11.73 -2.40
N GLY A 50 -6.24 -11.89 -1.65
CA GLY A 50 -6.39 -11.36 -0.29
C GLY A 50 -5.49 -12.02 0.75
N ILE A 51 -5.05 -13.25 0.51
CA ILE A 51 -4.16 -14.01 1.40
C ILE A 51 -2.70 -13.89 0.94
N SER A 52 -2.48 -13.66 -0.37
CA SER A 52 -1.15 -13.75 -0.97
C SER A 52 -0.16 -12.82 -0.30
N TRP A 53 1.09 -13.28 -0.19
CA TRP A 53 2.24 -12.52 0.29
C TRP A 53 2.37 -11.14 -0.40
N TYR A 54 1.99 -11.04 -1.67
CA TYR A 54 2.06 -9.82 -2.48
C TYR A 54 1.09 -8.72 -2.00
N SER A 55 -0.06 -9.09 -1.43
CA SER A 55 -1.02 -8.14 -0.84
C SER A 55 -0.73 -7.82 0.63
N GLY A 56 0.25 -8.51 1.23
CA GLY A 56 0.60 -8.43 2.64
C GLY A 56 -0.31 -9.26 3.55
N GLY A 57 -1.27 -10.00 2.97
CA GLY A 57 -2.15 -10.93 3.68
C GLY A 57 -2.86 -10.37 4.91
N ALA A 58 -3.51 -11.23 5.68
CA ALA A 58 -4.13 -10.87 6.96
C ALA A 58 -3.12 -10.35 7.99
N ILE A 59 -1.87 -10.83 7.93
CA ILE A 59 -0.78 -10.38 8.82
C ILE A 59 -0.37 -8.94 8.53
N GLY A 60 -0.47 -8.51 7.28
CA GLY A 60 -0.22 -7.13 6.92
C GLY A 60 -1.15 -6.15 7.64
N ILE A 61 -2.35 -6.58 8.06
CA ILE A 61 -3.26 -5.78 8.88
C ILE A 61 -2.65 -5.59 10.28
N LEU A 62 -2.14 -6.65 10.88
CA LEU A 62 -1.49 -6.57 12.21
C LEU A 62 -0.25 -5.67 12.16
N ASP A 63 0.57 -5.78 11.11
CA ASP A 63 1.72 -4.90 10.90
C ASP A 63 1.30 -3.43 10.77
N ALA A 64 0.23 -3.15 10.02
CA ALA A 64 -0.29 -1.80 9.87
C ALA A 64 -0.86 -1.23 11.18
N ILE A 65 -1.56 -2.04 11.96
CA ILE A 65 -2.07 -1.66 13.28
C ILE A 65 -0.91 -1.37 14.24
N TYR A 66 0.11 -2.24 14.26
CA TYR A 66 1.30 -2.04 15.10
C TYR A 66 2.02 -0.75 14.74
N ASN A 67 2.30 -0.51 13.45
CA ASN A 67 2.93 0.71 12.99
C ASN A 67 2.09 1.95 13.31
N MET A 68 0.77 1.84 13.24
CA MET A 68 -0.13 2.94 13.60
C MET A 68 -0.09 3.24 15.10
N ALA A 69 -0.09 2.21 15.94
CA ALA A 69 0.04 2.36 17.40
C ALA A 69 1.39 3.00 17.78
N ASP A 70 2.48 2.58 17.12
CA ASP A 70 3.82 3.15 17.32
C ASP A 70 3.85 4.63 16.94
N ASN A 71 3.28 5.00 15.79
CA ASN A 71 3.16 6.40 15.37
C ASN A 71 2.32 7.25 16.33
N ILE A 72 1.22 6.70 16.90
CA ILE A 72 0.40 7.40 17.91
C ILE A 72 1.21 7.69 19.16
N PHE A 73 1.99 6.71 19.62
CA PHE A 73 2.82 6.87 20.80
C PHE A 73 3.91 7.92 20.60
N ILE A 74 4.62 7.86 19.46
CA ILE A 74 5.63 8.86 19.09
C ILE A 74 5.00 10.25 18.98
N LEU A 75 3.83 10.34 18.36
CA LEU A 75 3.11 11.61 18.21
C LEU A 75 2.76 12.22 19.57
N GLY A 76 2.28 11.43 20.52
CA GLY A 76 1.96 11.89 21.86
C GLY A 76 3.20 12.46 22.58
N THR A 77 4.32 11.74 22.55
CA THR A 77 5.56 12.16 23.21
C THR A 77 6.17 13.41 22.56
N VAL A 78 6.22 13.46 21.24
CA VAL A 78 6.82 14.58 20.51
C VAL A 78 5.94 15.83 20.57
N SER A 79 4.61 15.68 20.49
CA SER A 79 3.69 16.81 20.66
C SER A 79 3.82 17.44 22.03
N PHE A 80 3.99 16.64 23.08
CA PHE A 80 4.21 17.13 24.43
C PHE A 80 5.47 18.03 24.46
N VAL A 81 6.59 17.57 23.91
CA VAL A 81 7.84 18.34 23.86
C VAL A 81 7.65 19.67 23.11
N ILE A 82 7.01 19.66 21.94
CA ILE A 82 6.84 20.87 21.12
C ILE A 82 5.88 21.87 21.78
N ILE A 83 4.77 21.41 22.36
CA ILE A 83 3.79 22.30 23.04
C ILE A 83 4.42 23.03 24.20
N PHE A 84 5.26 22.34 24.99
CA PHE A 84 5.93 22.96 26.14
C PHE A 84 7.10 23.87 25.76
N SER A 85 7.85 23.53 24.71
CA SER A 85 9.06 24.28 24.33
C SER A 85 8.77 25.40 23.33
N CYS A 86 7.93 25.15 22.31
CA CYS A 86 7.65 26.11 21.22
C CYS A 86 6.24 25.96 20.67
N PRO A 87 5.21 26.45 21.37
CA PRO A 87 3.81 26.30 20.95
C PRO A 87 3.49 26.93 19.58
N ALA A 88 4.25 27.95 19.16
CA ALA A 88 4.07 28.62 17.88
C ALA A 88 4.38 27.72 16.65
N LEU A 89 5.11 26.62 16.82
CA LEU A 89 5.35 25.65 15.73
C LEU A 89 4.15 24.75 15.45
N VAL A 90 3.28 24.55 16.43
CA VAL A 90 2.12 23.64 16.30
C VAL A 90 1.21 24.00 15.13
N PRO A 91 0.74 25.26 14.97
CA PRO A 91 -0.13 25.62 13.85
C PRO A 91 0.54 25.44 12.48
N VAL A 92 1.83 25.72 12.35
CA VAL A 92 2.58 25.52 11.10
C VAL A 92 2.59 24.04 10.71
N GLN A 93 2.82 23.15 11.67
CA GLN A 93 2.82 21.71 11.44
C GLN A 93 1.42 21.22 11.07
N LEU A 94 0.37 21.65 11.78
CA LEU A 94 -1.00 21.22 11.51
C LEU A 94 -1.49 21.66 10.13
N ILE A 95 -1.20 22.89 9.71
CA ILE A 95 -1.58 23.41 8.39
C ILE A 95 -0.87 22.60 7.29
N SER A 96 0.43 22.38 7.42
CA SER A 96 1.21 21.60 6.45
C SER A 96 0.66 20.18 6.29
N ILE A 97 0.34 19.53 7.40
CA ILE A 97 -0.21 18.18 7.39
C ILE A 97 -1.59 18.14 6.74
N ALA A 98 -2.48 19.09 7.07
CA ALA A 98 -3.80 19.16 6.45
C ALA A 98 -3.71 19.30 4.92
N LEU A 99 -2.79 20.16 4.43
CA LEU A 99 -2.54 20.31 3.00
C LEU A 99 -2.02 19.01 2.37
N ILE A 100 -1.04 18.36 2.99
CA ILE A 100 -0.46 17.12 2.46
C ILE A 100 -1.49 15.99 2.45
N LEU A 101 -2.32 15.86 3.48
CA LEU A 101 -3.40 14.88 3.52
C LEU A 101 -4.43 15.12 2.41
N PHE A 102 -4.77 16.37 2.16
CA PHE A 102 -5.68 16.74 1.07
C PHE A 102 -5.11 16.30 -0.30
N PHE A 103 -3.86 16.64 -0.59
CA PHE A 103 -3.22 16.24 -1.84
C PHE A 103 -3.05 14.72 -1.97
N ASN A 104 -2.66 14.03 -0.90
CA ASN A 104 -2.53 12.57 -0.90
C ASN A 104 -3.87 11.86 -1.10
N SER A 105 -4.95 12.35 -0.47
CA SER A 105 -6.29 11.79 -0.65
C SER A 105 -6.75 11.86 -2.12
N ARG A 106 -6.47 12.97 -2.79
CA ARG A 106 -6.80 13.15 -4.22
C ARG A 106 -6.05 12.16 -5.12
N ILE A 107 -4.77 11.90 -4.85
CA ILE A 107 -3.98 10.92 -5.60
C ILE A 107 -4.44 9.49 -5.35
N ASN A 108 -4.80 9.16 -4.13
CA ASN A 108 -5.24 7.80 -3.81
C ASN A 108 -6.53 7.42 -4.54
N GLY A 109 -7.44 8.38 -4.75
CA GLY A 109 -8.60 8.18 -5.61
C GLY A 109 -8.21 7.82 -7.05
N LEU A 110 -7.26 8.58 -7.63
CA LEU A 110 -6.74 8.32 -8.98
C LEU A 110 -6.01 6.98 -9.10
N LYS A 111 -5.24 6.59 -8.07
CA LYS A 111 -4.58 5.27 -8.01
C LYS A 111 -5.59 4.13 -8.02
N LEU A 112 -6.66 4.25 -7.25
CA LEU A 112 -7.69 3.22 -7.16
C LEU A 112 -8.41 3.02 -8.49
N GLU A 113 -8.73 4.11 -9.19
CA GLU A 113 -9.38 4.07 -10.51
C GLU A 113 -8.45 3.44 -11.56
N ALA A 114 -7.19 3.89 -11.61
CA ALA A 114 -6.18 3.32 -12.52
C ALA A 114 -5.95 1.84 -12.23
N PHE A 115 -5.90 1.43 -10.95
CA PHE A 115 -5.70 0.04 -10.59
C PHE A 115 -6.84 -0.88 -11.05
N LYS A 116 -8.09 -0.41 -11.02
CA LYS A 116 -9.23 -1.17 -11.55
C LYS A 116 -9.10 -1.43 -13.06
N HIS A 117 -8.66 -0.43 -13.82
CA HIS A 117 -8.45 -0.54 -15.25
C HIS A 117 -7.27 -1.47 -15.58
N LEU A 118 -6.13 -1.26 -14.92
CA LEU A 118 -4.92 -2.06 -15.07
C LEU A 118 -5.12 -3.54 -14.71
N SER A 119 -5.94 -3.83 -13.70
CA SER A 119 -6.22 -5.22 -13.28
C SER A 119 -6.84 -6.05 -14.40
N SER A 120 -7.70 -5.47 -15.24
CA SER A 120 -8.31 -6.20 -16.37
C SER A 120 -7.29 -6.47 -17.49
N LEU A 121 -6.43 -5.51 -17.79
CA LEU A 121 -5.38 -5.64 -18.81
C LEU A 121 -4.31 -6.64 -18.36
N ASN A 122 -3.86 -6.55 -17.11
CA ASN A 122 -2.89 -7.49 -16.54
C ASN A 122 -3.38 -8.93 -16.62
N ARG A 123 -4.67 -9.18 -16.37
CA ARG A 123 -5.24 -10.52 -16.49
C ARG A 123 -5.14 -11.08 -17.91
N ILE A 124 -5.37 -10.24 -18.93
CA ILE A 124 -5.25 -10.66 -20.33
C ILE A 124 -3.80 -10.98 -20.68
N CYS A 125 -2.86 -10.10 -20.28
CA CYS A 125 -1.43 -10.32 -20.49
C CYS A 125 -0.94 -11.60 -19.81
N GLN A 126 -1.32 -11.82 -18.54
CA GLN A 126 -0.97 -13.03 -17.79
C GLN A 126 -1.52 -14.29 -18.46
N TYR A 127 -2.74 -14.24 -18.99
CA TYR A 127 -3.33 -15.37 -19.70
C TYR A 127 -2.53 -15.72 -20.97
N ILE A 128 -2.17 -14.71 -21.78
CA ILE A 128 -1.38 -14.91 -23.00
C ILE A 128 0.01 -15.45 -22.64
N PHE A 129 0.66 -14.83 -21.65
CA PHE A 129 1.98 -15.23 -21.18
C PHE A 129 2.01 -16.65 -20.61
N TYR A 130 0.97 -17.02 -19.85
CA TYR A 130 0.82 -18.38 -19.33
C TYR A 130 0.72 -19.41 -20.44
N GLN A 131 -0.07 -19.14 -21.48
CA GLN A 131 -0.20 -20.04 -22.63
C GLN A 131 1.09 -20.17 -23.43
N LEU A 132 1.86 -19.07 -23.61
CA LEU A 132 3.15 -19.10 -24.29
C LEU A 132 4.23 -19.85 -23.49
N SER A 133 4.15 -19.82 -22.15
CA SER A 133 5.15 -20.39 -21.26
C SER A 133 4.89 -21.84 -20.89
N ASP A 134 3.65 -22.33 -21.01
CA ASP A 134 3.26 -23.69 -20.65
C ASP A 134 3.55 -24.66 -21.79
N VAL A 135 4.40 -25.65 -21.53
CA VAL A 135 4.76 -26.73 -22.46
C VAL A 135 3.54 -27.46 -23.02
N LYS A 136 2.45 -27.52 -22.26
CA LYS A 136 1.19 -28.15 -22.66
C LYS A 136 0.62 -27.59 -23.97
N TYR A 137 0.72 -26.28 -24.15
CA TYR A 137 0.22 -25.58 -25.34
C TYR A 137 1.27 -25.47 -26.46
N GLY A 138 2.53 -25.80 -26.16
CA GLY A 138 3.63 -25.64 -27.11
C GLY A 138 3.47 -26.43 -28.41
N LYS A 139 2.80 -27.58 -28.37
CA LYS A 139 2.49 -28.37 -29.59
C LYS A 139 1.46 -27.68 -30.47
N GLU A 140 0.42 -27.15 -29.89
CA GLU A 140 -0.67 -26.46 -30.61
C GLU A 140 -0.17 -25.13 -31.19
N ILE A 141 0.58 -24.37 -30.39
CA ILE A 141 1.17 -23.10 -30.83
C ILE A 141 2.07 -23.29 -32.06
N ARG A 142 2.89 -24.35 -32.09
CA ARG A 142 3.74 -24.68 -33.23
C ARG A 142 2.94 -25.20 -34.43
N LEU A 143 1.92 -26.02 -34.17
CA LEU A 143 1.10 -26.60 -35.24
C LEU A 143 0.33 -25.54 -36.02
N TYR A 144 -0.18 -24.52 -35.31
CA TYR A 144 -0.96 -23.43 -35.90
C TYR A 144 -0.11 -22.19 -36.23
N ASP A 145 1.20 -22.24 -36.00
CA ASP A 145 2.14 -21.11 -36.18
C ASP A 145 1.65 -19.80 -35.51
N SER A 146 1.00 -19.95 -34.34
CA SER A 146 0.34 -18.85 -33.66
C SER A 146 1.24 -18.04 -32.72
N ALA A 147 2.52 -18.42 -32.56
CA ALA A 147 3.45 -17.80 -31.64
C ALA A 147 3.59 -16.29 -31.92
N HIS A 148 3.84 -15.91 -33.16
CA HIS A 148 4.01 -14.51 -33.57
C HIS A 148 2.76 -13.66 -33.28
N MET A 149 1.58 -14.18 -33.60
CA MET A 149 0.31 -13.49 -33.34
C MET A 149 0.08 -13.27 -31.82
N MET A 150 0.41 -14.27 -31.00
CA MET A 150 0.29 -14.16 -29.54
C MET A 150 1.28 -13.17 -28.94
N GLU A 151 2.51 -13.19 -29.45
CA GLU A 151 3.56 -12.23 -29.06
C GLU A 151 3.15 -10.79 -29.39
N GLU A 152 2.68 -10.55 -30.63
CA GLU A 152 2.23 -9.23 -31.07
C GLU A 152 1.06 -8.73 -30.22
N LYS A 153 0.09 -9.58 -29.90
CA LYS A 153 -1.01 -9.23 -28.99
C LYS A 153 -0.51 -8.92 -27.57
N SER A 154 0.46 -9.69 -27.06
CA SER A 154 1.04 -9.43 -25.75
C SER A 154 1.67 -8.04 -25.70
N ILE A 155 2.50 -7.71 -26.69
CA ILE A 155 3.14 -6.39 -26.83
C ILE A 155 2.08 -5.27 -26.88
N GLN A 156 1.02 -5.43 -27.67
CA GLN A 156 -0.05 -4.42 -27.76
C GLN A 156 -0.76 -4.16 -26.40
N TYR A 157 -0.96 -5.20 -25.60
CA TYR A 157 -1.55 -5.05 -24.25
C TYR A 157 -0.55 -4.48 -23.26
N GLU A 158 0.72 -4.87 -23.33
CA GLU A 158 1.80 -4.30 -22.51
C GLU A 158 1.97 -2.81 -22.77
N ASP A 159 1.94 -2.36 -24.02
CA ASP A 159 2.00 -0.94 -24.39
C ASP A 159 0.84 -0.14 -23.77
N LYS A 160 -0.35 -0.69 -23.76
CA LYS A 160 -1.50 -0.06 -23.10
C LYS A 160 -1.28 0.07 -21.59
N ILE A 161 -0.75 -0.99 -20.96
CA ILE A 161 -0.43 -1.00 -19.52
C ILE A 161 0.64 0.04 -19.22
N ILE A 162 1.70 0.10 -20.03
CA ILE A 162 2.80 1.08 -19.87
C ILE A 162 2.27 2.50 -20.02
N ASN A 163 1.43 2.78 -21.01
CA ASN A 163 0.82 4.10 -21.21
C ASN A 163 -0.05 4.54 -20.03
N ASP A 164 -0.84 3.62 -19.48
CA ASP A 164 -1.66 3.91 -18.30
C ASP A 164 -0.80 4.16 -17.05
N TRP A 165 0.29 3.38 -16.88
CA TRP A 165 1.27 3.61 -15.82
C TRP A 165 2.00 4.95 -15.96
N GLN A 166 2.37 5.34 -17.18
CA GLN A 166 3.00 6.64 -17.44
C GLN A 166 2.06 7.80 -17.10
N ARG A 167 0.80 7.73 -17.54
CA ARG A 167 -0.22 8.74 -17.20
C ARG A 167 -0.45 8.87 -15.70
N LEU A 168 -0.46 7.74 -14.99
CA LEU A 168 -0.57 7.74 -13.54
C LEU A 168 0.69 8.31 -12.90
N GLY A 169 1.87 7.91 -13.39
CA GLY A 169 3.17 8.40 -12.94
C GLY A 169 3.30 9.91 -13.07
N ASP A 170 2.90 10.48 -14.20
CA ASP A 170 2.94 11.93 -14.44
C ASP A 170 2.04 12.71 -13.45
N LYS A 171 0.85 12.18 -13.16
CA LYS A 171 -0.04 12.78 -12.16
C LYS A 171 0.53 12.66 -10.75
N GLN A 172 1.14 11.52 -10.43
CA GLN A 172 1.79 11.31 -9.13
C GLN A 172 3.01 12.23 -8.98
N PHE A 173 3.83 12.36 -10.03
CA PHE A 173 5.00 13.24 -10.03
C PHE A 173 4.61 14.70 -9.78
N LYS A 174 3.65 15.23 -10.54
CA LYS A 174 3.17 16.61 -10.37
C LYS A 174 2.68 16.88 -8.95
N ASN A 175 1.97 15.94 -8.36
CA ASN A 175 1.50 16.06 -6.99
C ASN A 175 2.61 15.88 -5.96
N GLY A 176 3.56 14.97 -6.22
CA GLY A 176 4.75 14.80 -5.41
C GLY A 176 5.54 16.11 -5.30
N VAL A 177 5.78 16.78 -6.42
CA VAL A 177 6.46 18.09 -6.45
C VAL A 177 5.74 19.12 -5.57
N VAL A 178 4.39 19.18 -5.63
CA VAL A 178 3.63 20.09 -4.77
C VAL A 178 3.81 19.77 -3.29
N ILE A 179 3.78 18.48 -2.93
CA ILE A 179 3.99 18.02 -1.56
C ILE A 179 5.42 18.35 -1.09
N ASP A 180 6.42 18.15 -1.96
CA ASP A 180 7.82 18.44 -1.64
C ASP A 180 8.06 19.95 -1.43
N ILE A 181 7.39 20.81 -2.22
CA ILE A 181 7.42 22.27 -2.01
C ILE A 181 6.79 22.62 -0.65
N ILE A 182 5.63 22.06 -0.32
CA ILE A 182 5.00 22.29 0.99
C ILE A 182 5.92 21.85 2.13
N ASN A 183 6.56 20.68 2.02
CA ASN A 183 7.51 20.20 3.00
C ASN A 183 8.71 21.12 3.16
N THR A 184 9.30 21.56 2.05
CA THR A 184 10.47 22.46 2.05
C THR A 184 10.12 23.80 2.68
N LEU A 185 8.96 24.37 2.37
CA LEU A 185 8.48 25.62 2.98
C LEU A 185 8.26 25.44 4.50
N ARG A 186 7.60 24.36 4.90
CA ARG A 186 7.41 24.05 6.33
C ARG A 186 8.76 23.95 7.06
N ASP A 187 9.71 23.18 6.50
CA ASP A 187 11.01 22.99 7.11
C ASP A 187 11.78 24.33 7.17
N GLY A 188 11.74 25.12 6.11
CA GLY A 188 12.32 26.45 6.06
C GLY A 188 11.77 27.37 7.14
N VAL A 189 10.45 27.46 7.29
CA VAL A 189 9.80 28.25 8.34
C VAL A 189 10.18 27.74 9.73
N THR A 190 10.19 26.42 9.91
CA THR A 190 10.54 25.79 11.18
C THR A 190 11.99 26.10 11.58
N TYR A 191 12.94 25.90 10.67
CA TYR A 191 14.37 26.19 10.94
C TYR A 191 14.61 27.68 11.15
N PHE A 192 13.96 28.54 10.36
CA PHE A 192 14.08 29.97 10.51
C PHE A 192 13.60 30.43 11.90
N TYR A 193 12.42 29.94 12.31
CA TYR A 193 11.86 30.31 13.61
C TYR A 193 12.68 29.81 14.78
N ILE A 194 13.09 28.54 14.78
CA ILE A 194 13.92 27.96 15.83
C ILE A 194 15.31 28.65 15.84
N GLY A 195 15.89 28.92 14.66
CA GLY A 195 17.14 29.65 14.52
C GLY A 195 17.09 31.09 15.08
N TYR A 196 15.98 31.78 14.83
CA TYR A 196 15.72 33.10 15.39
C TYR A 196 15.68 33.08 16.92
N LEU A 197 15.03 32.08 17.54
CA LEU A 197 15.02 31.90 19.00
C LEU A 197 16.41 31.59 19.55
N ALA A 198 17.23 30.82 18.86
CA ALA A 198 18.59 30.52 19.22
C ALA A 198 19.49 31.78 19.17
N LEU A 199 19.34 32.59 18.12
CA LEU A 199 20.09 33.86 18.01
C LEU A 199 19.73 34.86 19.12
N LYS A 200 18.46 34.86 19.55
CA LYS A 200 18.03 35.65 20.71
C LYS A 200 18.48 35.07 22.05
N ARG A 201 19.22 33.97 22.06
CA ARG A 201 19.64 33.25 23.27
C ARG A 201 18.48 32.80 24.18
N ILE A 202 17.28 32.63 23.61
CA ILE A 202 16.10 32.13 24.34
C ILE A 202 16.21 30.63 24.51
N ILE A 203 16.83 29.95 23.54
CA ILE A 203 17.09 28.51 23.55
C ILE A 203 18.58 28.22 23.41
N THR A 204 18.99 27.10 23.98
CA THR A 204 20.38 26.59 23.87
C THR A 204 20.55 25.84 22.52
N VAL A 205 21.82 25.59 22.14
CA VAL A 205 22.14 24.80 20.93
C VAL A 205 21.60 23.37 21.04
N GLY A 206 21.57 22.80 22.24
CA GLY A 206 20.97 21.50 22.49
C GLY A 206 19.44 21.49 22.25
N GLU A 207 18.74 22.51 22.76
CA GLU A 207 17.30 22.68 22.52
C GLU A 207 16.99 22.94 21.04
N PHE A 208 17.83 23.66 20.31
CA PHE A 208 17.71 23.83 18.85
C PHE A 208 17.72 22.50 18.15
N SER A 209 18.69 21.64 18.42
CA SER A 209 18.78 20.31 17.80
C SER A 209 17.59 19.43 18.18
N MET A 210 17.18 19.46 19.45
CA MET A 210 16.04 18.69 19.96
C MET A 210 14.72 19.13 19.29
N LEU A 211 14.47 20.43 19.20
CA LEU A 211 13.24 20.96 18.59
C LEU A 211 13.17 20.70 17.11
N THR A 212 14.30 20.80 16.41
CA THR A 212 14.39 20.48 14.98
C THR A 212 14.08 19.01 14.71
N ALA A 213 14.71 18.10 15.47
CA ALA A 213 14.45 16.67 15.39
C ALA A 213 12.98 16.33 15.75
N SER A 214 12.45 16.99 16.78
CA SER A 214 11.07 16.81 17.21
C SER A 214 10.06 17.25 16.13
N ALA A 215 10.29 18.40 15.48
CA ALA A 215 9.42 18.89 14.40
C ALA A 215 9.39 17.91 13.22
N THR A 216 10.54 17.37 12.82
CA THR A 216 10.65 16.37 11.76
C THR A 216 9.96 15.05 12.15
N THR A 217 10.18 14.58 13.38
CA THR A 217 9.57 13.35 13.89
C THR A 217 8.06 13.48 14.01
N LEU A 218 7.53 14.62 14.43
CA LEU A 218 6.09 14.91 14.48
C LEU A 218 5.46 14.77 13.08
N TYR A 219 6.08 15.36 12.08
CA TYR A 219 5.61 15.24 10.70
C TYR A 219 5.63 13.78 10.21
N GLN A 220 6.74 13.07 10.44
CA GLN A 220 6.88 11.67 10.03
C GLN A 220 5.82 10.78 10.68
N SER A 221 5.53 10.97 11.96
CA SER A 221 4.52 10.21 12.70
C SER A 221 3.11 10.47 12.16
N LEU A 222 2.78 11.72 11.86
CA LEU A 222 1.48 12.10 11.29
C LEU A 222 1.31 11.58 9.86
N SER A 223 2.34 11.68 9.04
CA SER A 223 2.36 11.11 7.70
C SER A 223 2.26 9.57 7.75
N GLY A 224 2.95 8.95 8.70
CA GLY A 224 2.89 7.50 8.97
C GLY A 224 1.49 7.05 9.41
N MET A 225 0.79 7.82 10.25
CA MET A 225 -0.60 7.54 10.60
C MET A 225 -1.53 7.60 9.40
N ALA A 226 -1.40 8.64 8.56
CA ALA A 226 -2.23 8.80 7.38
C ALA A 226 -2.03 7.66 6.37
N SER A 227 -0.79 7.28 6.11
CA SER A 227 -0.46 6.13 5.25
C SER A 227 -0.91 4.82 5.87
N GLY A 228 -0.77 4.65 7.19
CA GLY A 228 -1.23 3.49 7.94
C GLY A 228 -2.74 3.28 7.85
N MET A 229 -3.55 4.34 7.99
CA MET A 229 -5.01 4.25 7.79
C MET A 229 -5.38 3.78 6.40
N GLN A 230 -4.71 4.29 5.37
CA GLN A 230 -4.96 3.87 3.98
C GLN A 230 -4.57 2.40 3.76
N GLU A 231 -3.45 1.99 4.34
CA GLU A 231 -2.97 0.61 4.26
C GLU A 231 -3.92 -0.35 4.97
N ILE A 232 -4.40 -0.01 6.16
CA ILE A 232 -5.41 -0.78 6.88
C ILE A 232 -6.68 -0.92 6.05
N THR A 233 -7.21 0.18 5.52
CA THR A 233 -8.44 0.18 4.71
C THR A 233 -8.29 -0.72 3.48
N LYS A 234 -7.14 -0.66 2.80
CA LYS A 234 -6.84 -1.50 1.65
C LYS A 234 -6.76 -2.98 2.04
N LYS A 235 -6.04 -3.31 3.10
CA LYS A 235 -5.87 -4.69 3.58
C LYS A 235 -7.17 -5.28 4.15
N CYS A 236 -7.97 -4.48 4.84
CA CYS A 236 -9.31 -4.90 5.28
C CYS A 236 -10.24 -5.21 4.11
N SER A 237 -10.15 -4.47 3.01
CA SER A 237 -10.91 -4.79 1.79
C SER A 237 -10.52 -6.15 1.20
N TYR A 238 -9.23 -6.50 1.23
CA TYR A 238 -8.78 -7.83 0.78
C TYR A 238 -9.22 -8.94 1.74
N ALA A 239 -9.07 -8.74 3.04
CA ALA A 239 -9.54 -9.71 4.04
C ALA A 239 -11.06 -9.93 3.98
N TYR A 240 -11.83 -8.89 3.68
CA TYR A 240 -13.28 -9.00 3.48
C TYR A 240 -13.67 -9.96 2.35
N TRP A 241 -12.96 -9.92 1.21
CA TRP A 241 -13.22 -10.85 0.11
C TRP A 241 -12.95 -12.32 0.50
N PHE A 242 -11.91 -12.54 1.30
CA PHE A 242 -11.60 -13.87 1.83
C PHE A 242 -12.69 -14.37 2.79
N ILE A 243 -13.13 -13.55 3.73
CA ILE A 243 -14.19 -13.89 4.68
C ILE A 243 -15.50 -14.15 3.95
N CYS A 244 -15.88 -13.29 3.00
CA CYS A 244 -17.07 -13.46 2.18
C CYS A 244 -17.04 -14.76 1.37
N PHE A 245 -15.86 -15.18 0.89
CA PHE A 245 -15.74 -16.45 0.17
C PHE A 245 -15.99 -17.63 1.11
N LEU A 246 -15.42 -17.61 2.32
CA LEU A 246 -15.63 -18.66 3.32
C LEU A 246 -17.09 -18.74 3.82
N GLU A 247 -17.76 -17.61 4.00
CA GLU A 247 -19.15 -17.58 4.49
C GLU A 247 -20.17 -18.01 3.42
N ASN A 248 -20.03 -17.56 2.18
CA ASN A 248 -20.97 -17.93 1.11
C ASN A 248 -20.91 -19.40 0.74
N SER A 249 -19.79 -20.04 0.96
CA SER A 249 -19.64 -21.48 0.72
C SER A 249 -20.23 -22.34 1.87
N ARG A 250 -20.47 -21.76 3.05
CA ARG A 250 -21.18 -22.46 4.15
C ARG A 250 -22.70 -22.42 4.03
N ARG A 251 -23.24 -21.56 3.17
CA ARG A 251 -24.70 -21.37 3.01
C ARG A 251 -25.27 -22.12 1.79
N GLN A 252 -24.44 -22.80 1.04
CA GLN A 252 -24.81 -23.73 -0.03
C GLN A 252 -24.59 -25.19 0.41
#